data_c0a01c1da60e966feb57eb3505d209f3
#
_entry.id   c0a01c1da60e966feb57eb3505d209f3
#
_cell.length_a   1.000
_cell.length_b   1.000
_cell.length_c   1.000
_cell.angle_alpha   90.00
_cell.angle_beta   90.00
_cell.angle_gamma   90.00
#
_symmetry.space_group_name_H-M   'P 1'
#
loop_
_entity.id
_entity.type
_entity.pdbx_description
1 polymer ?
#
loop_
_entity_poly.entity_id
_entity_poly.type
_entity_poly.pdbx_seq_one_letter_code
_entity_poly.pdbx_strand_id
1 'polypeptide(L)'
;MRLLALGPLPGMLIGASATVAAGVAAAFFFASRGLMALDLDVGRSIHPLGPITLRIRAPRDLVFDVVAAPYLGKMPGSMEGKIEILDRHGDLVVALHRTALPVRDAITVESVAFERPERVTFTLLRGPVPHVREEFRLEDHEGETEFTYTGELGADLWALGRIYGGRIVKPVWEKVVRDSLAQVKAAAEERAAARGRRVERSTEDEGRS
;
A
#
# COMPACT_ATOMS: atom_id res chain seq x y z
N MET A 1 39.48 -44.16 31.62
CA MET A 1 39.54 -43.63 30.26
C MET A 1 38.42 -42.59 30.15
N ARG A 2 38.73 -41.28 30.30
CA ARG A 2 37.76 -40.20 30.20
C ARG A 2 37.74 -39.75 28.73
N LEU A 3 36.63 -39.95 28.03
CA LEU A 3 36.38 -39.31 26.73
C LEU A 3 36.19 -37.81 26.96
N LEU A 4 37.12 -37.02 26.46
CA LEU A 4 36.95 -35.56 26.31
C LEU A 4 35.98 -35.32 25.16
N ALA A 5 34.78 -34.88 25.50
CA ALA A 5 33.82 -34.34 24.49
C ALA A 5 34.37 -33.03 23.94
N LEU A 6 34.86 -33.06 22.71
CA LEU A 6 35.21 -31.86 21.96
C LEU A 6 33.92 -31.10 21.67
N GLY A 7 33.69 -30.00 22.37
CA GLY A 7 32.62 -29.05 22.04
C GLY A 7 32.87 -28.44 20.65
N PRO A 8 31.82 -27.96 19.96
CA PRO A 8 31.96 -27.38 18.62
C PRO A 8 32.91 -26.18 18.66
N LEU A 9 33.85 -26.14 17.74
CA LEU A 9 34.87 -25.08 17.60
C LEU A 9 34.16 -23.73 17.36
N PRO A 10 34.63 -22.64 18.03
CA PRO A 10 34.00 -21.32 17.91
C PRO A 10 33.89 -20.80 16.47
N GLY A 11 34.78 -21.19 15.57
CA GLY A 11 34.69 -20.85 14.14
C GLY A 11 33.48 -21.47 13.41
N MET A 12 32.98 -22.61 13.88
CA MET A 12 31.82 -23.28 13.29
C MET A 12 30.50 -22.59 13.67
N LEU A 13 30.42 -22.00 14.86
CA LEU A 13 29.28 -21.19 15.32
C LEU A 13 29.22 -19.84 14.60
N ILE A 14 30.37 -19.20 14.34
CA ILE A 14 30.44 -17.94 13.61
C ILE A 14 30.04 -18.15 12.13
N GLY A 15 30.51 -19.23 11.52
CA GLY A 15 30.11 -19.56 10.12
C GLY A 15 28.62 -19.83 9.97
N ALA A 16 28.00 -20.59 10.89
CA ALA A 16 26.58 -20.87 10.88
C ALA A 16 25.72 -19.58 11.05
N SER A 17 26.13 -18.71 11.96
CA SER A 17 25.44 -17.42 12.20
C SER A 17 25.51 -16.50 10.98
N ALA A 18 26.67 -16.43 10.30
CA ALA A 18 26.84 -15.62 9.10
C ALA A 18 25.99 -16.15 7.93
N THR A 19 25.88 -17.45 7.77
CA THR A 19 25.07 -18.11 6.72
C THR A 19 23.57 -17.85 6.95
N VAL A 20 23.09 -17.96 8.19
CA VAL A 20 21.70 -17.66 8.55
C VAL A 20 21.38 -16.19 8.30
N ALA A 21 22.24 -15.28 8.71
CA ALA A 21 22.07 -13.84 8.48
C ALA A 21 22.03 -13.49 6.99
N ALA A 22 22.89 -14.09 6.18
CA ALA A 22 22.89 -13.91 4.72
C ALA A 22 21.60 -14.46 4.07
N GLY A 23 21.11 -15.61 4.53
CA GLY A 23 19.86 -16.21 4.08
C GLY A 23 18.64 -15.33 4.38
N VAL A 24 18.56 -14.79 5.60
CA VAL A 24 17.50 -13.85 6.00
C VAL A 24 17.56 -12.56 5.18
N ALA A 25 18.75 -12.01 4.97
CA ALA A 25 18.92 -10.80 4.16
C ALA A 25 18.52 -11.04 2.69
N ALA A 26 18.86 -12.20 2.12
CA ALA A 26 18.45 -12.59 0.78
C ALA A 26 16.93 -12.76 0.67
N ALA A 27 16.31 -13.48 1.61
CA ALA A 27 14.87 -13.66 1.65
C ALA A 27 14.14 -12.32 1.73
N PHE A 28 14.59 -11.42 2.62
CA PHE A 28 14.07 -10.06 2.71
C PHE A 28 14.27 -9.27 1.42
N PHE A 29 15.43 -9.41 0.76
CA PHE A 29 15.69 -8.78 -0.53
C PHE A 29 14.68 -9.23 -1.58
N PHE A 30 14.42 -10.53 -1.72
CA PHE A 30 13.46 -11.04 -2.70
C PHE A 30 12.02 -10.68 -2.35
N ALA A 31 11.64 -10.73 -1.07
CA ALA A 31 10.31 -10.32 -0.63
C ALA A 31 10.06 -8.83 -0.91
N SER A 32 11.03 -7.94 -0.60
CA SER A 32 10.91 -6.51 -0.88
C SER A 32 10.87 -6.15 -2.37
N ARG A 33 11.19 -7.10 -3.26
CA ARG A 33 11.05 -6.99 -4.72
C ARG A 33 9.75 -7.61 -5.25
N GLY A 34 8.86 -8.07 -4.38
CA GLY A 34 7.64 -8.76 -4.79
C GLY A 34 7.88 -10.08 -5.51
N LEU A 35 9.11 -10.61 -5.45
CA LEU A 35 9.49 -11.87 -6.13
C LEU A 35 9.04 -13.09 -5.35
N MET A 36 8.83 -12.95 -4.04
CA MET A 36 8.32 -14.02 -3.19
C MET A 36 7.43 -13.45 -2.09
N ALA A 37 6.48 -14.25 -1.61
CA ALA A 37 5.80 -14.02 -0.34
C ALA A 37 6.63 -14.71 0.76
N LEU A 38 6.94 -13.98 1.83
CA LEU A 38 7.59 -14.54 3.01
C LEU A 38 6.57 -14.52 4.15
N ASP A 39 5.75 -15.56 4.20
CA ASP A 39 4.71 -15.77 5.20
C ASP A 39 5.04 -17.05 5.96
N LEU A 40 5.53 -16.89 7.19
CA LEU A 40 5.89 -18.00 8.06
C LEU A 40 4.78 -18.36 9.04
N ASP A 41 3.86 -17.43 9.26
CA ASP A 41 2.76 -17.49 10.25
C ASP A 41 3.23 -17.87 11.66
N VAL A 42 4.45 -17.49 12.02
CA VAL A 42 5.08 -17.83 13.30
C VAL A 42 5.30 -16.56 14.13
N GLY A 43 4.61 -16.44 15.25
CA GLY A 43 4.73 -15.32 16.17
C GLY A 43 4.36 -13.99 15.53
N ARG A 44 3.31 -13.97 14.70
CA ARG A 44 2.83 -12.78 14.00
C ARG A 44 2.38 -11.71 14.97
N SER A 45 2.89 -10.50 14.77
CA SER A 45 2.47 -9.29 15.47
C SER A 45 1.71 -8.39 14.50
N ILE A 46 0.48 -8.02 14.84
CA ILE A 46 -0.34 -7.12 14.05
C ILE A 46 -0.17 -5.68 14.56
N HIS A 47 0.00 -4.76 13.63
CA HIS A 47 0.13 -3.32 13.88
C HIS A 47 -0.98 -2.59 13.13
N PRO A 48 -1.87 -1.84 13.80
CA PRO A 48 -2.89 -1.05 13.13
C PRO A 48 -2.23 0.05 12.28
N LEU A 49 -2.78 0.30 11.09
CA LEU A 49 -2.44 1.39 10.21
C LEU A 49 -3.55 2.43 10.22
N GLY A 50 -3.19 3.70 10.35
CA GLY A 50 -4.16 4.78 10.49
C GLY A 50 -4.83 4.81 11.90
N PRO A 51 -6.11 5.34 12.04
CA PRO A 51 -6.88 5.93 10.95
C PRO A 51 -6.27 7.24 10.43
N ILE A 52 -6.44 7.50 9.12
CA ILE A 52 -6.11 8.78 8.49
C ILE A 52 -7.38 9.27 7.81
N THR A 53 -7.95 10.37 8.30
CA THR A 53 -9.18 10.94 7.75
C THR A 53 -8.87 12.28 7.07
N LEU A 54 -9.44 12.47 5.88
CA LEU A 54 -9.34 13.70 5.08
C LEU A 54 -10.72 14.15 4.64
N ARG A 55 -10.97 15.46 4.64
CA ARG A 55 -12.11 16.05 3.95
C ARG A 55 -11.67 16.53 2.56
N ILE A 56 -12.38 16.11 1.52
CA ILE A 56 -12.10 16.38 0.11
C ILE A 56 -13.29 17.13 -0.46
N ARG A 57 -13.06 18.35 -0.99
CA ARG A 57 -14.09 19.19 -1.59
C ARG A 57 -14.43 18.73 -3.02
N ALA A 58 -14.95 17.52 -3.09
CA ALA A 58 -15.40 16.88 -4.31
C ALA A 58 -16.47 15.84 -3.97
N PRO A 59 -17.45 15.59 -4.86
CA PRO A 59 -18.44 14.53 -4.70
C PRO A 59 -17.79 13.14 -4.60
N ARG A 60 -18.37 12.26 -3.80
CA ARG A 60 -17.86 10.90 -3.52
C ARG A 60 -17.55 10.09 -4.79
N ASP A 61 -18.45 10.10 -5.77
CA ASP A 61 -18.23 9.40 -7.03
C ASP A 61 -16.98 9.88 -7.77
N LEU A 62 -16.72 11.18 -7.74
CA LEU A 62 -15.52 11.76 -8.36
C LEU A 62 -14.25 11.37 -7.63
N VAL A 63 -14.28 11.36 -6.29
CA VAL A 63 -13.14 10.91 -5.48
C VAL A 63 -12.87 9.43 -5.74
N PHE A 64 -13.91 8.60 -5.77
CA PHE A 64 -13.79 7.19 -6.12
C PHE A 64 -13.18 7.00 -7.51
N ASP A 65 -13.64 7.75 -8.53
CA ASP A 65 -13.08 7.71 -9.88
C ASP A 65 -11.59 8.04 -9.91
N VAL A 66 -11.15 8.99 -9.09
CA VAL A 66 -9.72 9.36 -8.99
C VAL A 66 -8.91 8.21 -8.40
N VAL A 67 -9.41 7.57 -7.34
CA VAL A 67 -8.74 6.42 -6.70
C VAL A 67 -8.71 5.22 -7.65
N ALA A 68 -9.81 4.93 -8.33
CA ALA A 68 -9.95 3.77 -9.19
C ALA A 68 -9.27 3.93 -10.57
N ALA A 69 -9.01 5.16 -11.02
CA ALA A 69 -8.50 5.44 -12.36
C ALA A 69 -7.22 4.66 -12.73
N PRO A 70 -6.21 4.51 -11.86
CA PRO A 70 -5.01 3.74 -12.17
C PRO A 70 -5.26 2.25 -12.39
N TYR A 71 -6.36 1.73 -11.86
CA TYR A 71 -6.69 0.30 -11.88
C TYR A 71 -7.75 -0.05 -12.91
N LEU A 72 -8.83 0.73 -12.99
CA LEU A 72 -10.00 0.43 -13.80
C LEU A 72 -10.12 1.31 -15.03
N GLY A 73 -9.46 2.44 -15.05
CA GLY A 73 -9.56 3.46 -16.07
C GLY A 73 -8.31 3.64 -16.92
N LYS A 74 -8.12 4.86 -17.38
CA LYS A 74 -6.92 5.29 -18.08
C LYS A 74 -5.87 5.70 -17.06
N MET A 75 -4.71 5.07 -17.12
CA MET A 75 -3.57 5.36 -16.24
C MET A 75 -3.20 6.86 -16.30
N PRO A 76 -3.24 7.59 -15.18
CA PRO A 76 -2.72 8.95 -15.14
C PRO A 76 -1.20 8.96 -15.37
N GLY A 77 -0.68 9.92 -16.14
CA GLY A 77 0.74 10.00 -16.42
C GLY A 77 1.64 10.08 -15.17
N SER A 78 1.15 10.68 -14.07
CA SER A 78 1.85 10.73 -12.77
C SER A 78 1.99 9.35 -12.08
N MET A 79 1.19 8.36 -12.49
CA MET A 79 1.18 6.99 -11.97
C MET A 79 1.86 6.00 -12.93
N GLU A 80 2.22 6.45 -14.12
CA GLU A 80 2.90 5.63 -15.13
C GLU A 80 4.22 5.09 -14.56
N GLY A 81 4.45 3.79 -14.72
CA GLY A 81 5.60 3.08 -14.14
C GLY A 81 5.52 2.79 -12.64
N LYS A 82 4.55 3.37 -11.91
CA LYS A 82 4.35 3.09 -10.47
C LYS A 82 3.39 1.93 -10.23
N ILE A 83 2.41 1.76 -11.11
CA ILE A 83 1.40 0.71 -11.03
C ILE A 83 1.41 -0.07 -12.34
N GLU A 84 1.42 -1.39 -12.24
CA GLU A 84 1.30 -2.32 -13.35
C GLU A 84 0.16 -3.29 -13.07
N ILE A 85 -0.84 -3.35 -13.94
CA ILE A 85 -1.97 -4.27 -13.80
C ILE A 85 -1.53 -5.63 -14.30
N LEU A 86 -1.54 -6.61 -13.40
CA LEU A 86 -1.17 -8.01 -13.68
C LEU A 86 -2.38 -8.83 -14.12
N ASP A 87 -3.54 -8.58 -13.50
CA ASP A 87 -4.79 -9.27 -13.82
C ASP A 87 -6.00 -8.42 -13.44
N ARG A 88 -7.15 -8.67 -14.10
CA ARG A 88 -8.41 -7.97 -13.82
C ARG A 88 -9.59 -8.92 -13.99
N HIS A 89 -10.43 -8.97 -12.96
CA HIS A 89 -11.65 -9.77 -12.99
C HIS A 89 -12.81 -9.00 -12.33
N GLY A 90 -13.62 -8.36 -13.16
CA GLY A 90 -14.71 -7.47 -12.68
C GLY A 90 -14.14 -6.33 -11.82
N ASP A 91 -14.64 -6.24 -10.59
CA ASP A 91 -14.24 -5.24 -9.59
C ASP A 91 -13.02 -5.66 -8.74
N LEU A 92 -12.33 -6.73 -9.13
CA LEU A 92 -11.09 -7.19 -8.51
C LEU A 92 -9.93 -7.03 -9.50
N VAL A 93 -8.86 -6.40 -9.04
CA VAL A 93 -7.64 -6.18 -9.81
C VAL A 93 -6.44 -6.69 -9.04
N VAL A 94 -5.53 -7.40 -9.70
CA VAL A 94 -4.20 -7.69 -9.15
C VAL A 94 -3.21 -6.73 -9.78
N ALA A 95 -2.55 -5.96 -8.95
CA ALA A 95 -1.63 -4.93 -9.40
C ALA A 95 -0.27 -5.04 -8.69
N LEU A 96 0.78 -4.70 -9.42
CA LEU A 96 2.12 -4.49 -8.90
C LEU A 96 2.32 -3.00 -8.67
N HIS A 97 2.72 -2.64 -7.45
CA HIS A 97 3.05 -1.28 -7.08
C HIS A 97 4.56 -1.12 -6.90
N ARG A 98 5.10 -0.02 -7.44
CA ARG A 98 6.50 0.40 -7.26
C ARG A 98 6.53 1.65 -6.41
N THR A 99 7.06 1.53 -5.20
CA THR A 99 7.23 2.64 -4.27
C THR A 99 8.69 3.05 -4.21
N ALA A 100 8.99 4.25 -4.65
CA ALA A 100 10.34 4.81 -4.56
C ALA A 100 10.70 5.07 -3.09
N LEU A 101 11.75 4.43 -2.61
CA LEU A 101 12.32 4.65 -1.28
C LEU A 101 13.77 5.14 -1.40
N PRO A 102 14.34 5.82 -0.40
CA PRO A 102 15.66 6.46 -0.49
C PRO A 102 16.81 5.54 -0.89
N VAL A 103 16.75 4.25 -0.50
CA VAL A 103 17.81 3.28 -0.80
C VAL A 103 17.52 2.51 -2.09
N ARG A 104 16.26 2.11 -2.28
CA ARG A 104 15.79 1.37 -3.47
C ARG A 104 14.28 1.28 -3.47
N ASP A 105 13.69 1.03 -4.65
CA ASP A 105 12.25 0.81 -4.78
C ASP A 105 11.79 -0.45 -4.02
N ALA A 106 10.69 -0.31 -3.31
CA ALA A 106 9.92 -1.45 -2.81
C ALA A 106 8.87 -1.83 -3.86
N ILE A 107 8.70 -3.14 -4.06
CA ILE A 107 7.68 -3.69 -4.95
C ILE A 107 6.71 -4.51 -4.12
N THR A 108 5.42 -4.18 -4.24
CA THR A 108 4.34 -4.98 -3.69
C THR A 108 3.44 -5.50 -4.80
N VAL A 109 2.87 -6.67 -4.60
CA VAL A 109 1.78 -7.19 -5.41
C VAL A 109 0.55 -7.28 -4.52
N GLU A 110 -0.53 -6.66 -4.94
CA GLU A 110 -1.74 -6.51 -4.14
C GLU A 110 -2.97 -6.87 -4.96
N SER A 111 -3.96 -7.48 -4.31
CA SER A 111 -5.31 -7.53 -4.83
C SER A 111 -6.06 -6.28 -4.35
N VAL A 112 -6.74 -5.63 -5.29
CA VAL A 112 -7.51 -4.41 -5.06
C VAL A 112 -8.95 -4.69 -5.44
N ALA A 113 -9.86 -4.61 -4.45
CA ALA A 113 -11.29 -4.79 -4.65
C ALA A 113 -12.02 -3.45 -4.56
N PHE A 114 -12.96 -3.23 -5.48
CA PHE A 114 -13.70 -1.99 -5.62
C PHE A 114 -15.18 -2.20 -5.31
N GLU A 115 -15.69 -1.48 -4.34
CA GLU A 115 -17.13 -1.37 -4.01
C GLU A 115 -17.57 0.08 -4.24
N ARG A 116 -17.97 0.36 -5.48
CA ARG A 116 -18.32 1.71 -5.92
C ARG A 116 -19.63 2.20 -5.29
N PRO A 117 -19.67 3.44 -4.83
CA PRO A 117 -18.58 4.44 -4.73
C PRO A 117 -18.00 4.54 -3.32
N GLU A 118 -18.14 3.53 -2.49
CA GLU A 118 -18.01 3.61 -1.03
C GLU A 118 -16.66 3.12 -0.52
N ARG A 119 -16.07 2.10 -1.18
CA ARG A 119 -14.93 1.40 -0.60
C ARG A 119 -13.95 0.87 -1.63
N VAL A 120 -12.67 0.93 -1.28
CA VAL A 120 -11.60 0.21 -1.98
C VAL A 120 -10.77 -0.53 -0.94
N THR A 121 -10.60 -1.83 -1.13
CA THR A 121 -9.83 -2.69 -0.22
C THR A 121 -8.57 -3.19 -0.92
N PHE A 122 -7.44 -3.09 -0.24
CA PHE A 122 -6.16 -3.62 -0.70
C PHE A 122 -5.75 -4.77 0.20
N THR A 123 -5.27 -5.85 -0.40
CA THR A 123 -4.72 -7.00 0.33
C THR A 123 -3.37 -7.37 -0.29
N LEU A 124 -2.33 -7.37 0.51
CA LEU A 124 -0.99 -7.71 0.09
C LEU A 124 -0.91 -9.20 -0.27
N LEU A 125 -0.42 -9.50 -1.46
CA LEU A 125 -0.14 -10.85 -1.93
C LEU A 125 1.37 -11.17 -1.88
N ARG A 126 2.22 -10.17 -2.15
CA ARG A 126 3.69 -10.25 -2.06
C ARG A 126 4.28 -8.91 -1.69
N GLY A 127 5.28 -8.90 -0.82
CA GLY A 127 5.93 -7.66 -0.39
C GLY A 127 6.89 -7.84 0.77
N PRO A 128 7.33 -6.72 1.38
CA PRO A 128 8.34 -6.72 2.44
C PRO A 128 7.87 -7.28 3.78
N VAL A 129 6.58 -7.50 3.94
CA VAL A 129 5.94 -8.09 5.13
C VAL A 129 4.95 -9.17 4.70
N PRO A 130 4.62 -10.14 5.56
CA PRO A 130 3.73 -11.24 5.19
C PRO A 130 2.25 -10.85 5.09
N HIS A 131 1.84 -9.78 5.74
CA HIS A 131 0.43 -9.41 5.82
C HIS A 131 0.26 -7.89 5.81
N VAL A 132 -0.58 -7.40 4.90
CA VAL A 132 -1.16 -6.05 4.94
C VAL A 132 -2.57 -6.14 4.39
N ARG A 133 -3.50 -5.51 5.08
CA ARG A 133 -4.85 -5.27 4.60
C ARG A 133 -5.21 -3.82 4.88
N GLU A 134 -5.73 -3.14 3.87
CA GLU A 134 -6.06 -1.72 3.94
C GLU A 134 -7.45 -1.47 3.36
N GLU A 135 -8.12 -0.48 3.89
CA GLU A 135 -9.42 -0.04 3.44
C GLU A 135 -9.43 1.48 3.26
N PHE A 136 -9.89 1.92 2.10
CA PHE A 136 -10.29 3.28 1.82
C PHE A 136 -11.81 3.34 1.86
N ARG A 137 -12.36 4.10 2.78
CA ARG A 137 -13.80 4.34 2.93
C ARG A 137 -14.09 5.78 2.53
N LEU A 138 -15.13 5.94 1.71
CA LEU A 138 -15.57 7.22 1.19
C LEU A 138 -17.03 7.43 1.62
N GLU A 139 -17.28 8.48 2.40
CA GLU A 139 -18.62 8.83 2.86
C GLU A 139 -19.01 10.22 2.33
N ASP A 140 -20.27 10.36 1.89
CA ASP A 140 -20.78 11.68 1.46
C ASP A 140 -21.05 12.55 2.67
N HIS A 141 -20.62 13.80 2.58
CA HIS A 141 -20.80 14.79 3.63
C HIS A 141 -21.17 16.14 3.01
N GLU A 142 -22.45 16.35 2.76
CA GLU A 142 -23.00 17.61 2.22
C GLU A 142 -22.38 17.99 0.84
N GLY A 143 -22.13 16.98 -0.02
CA GLY A 143 -21.53 17.18 -1.34
C GLY A 143 -19.99 17.19 -1.35
N GLU A 144 -19.36 17.12 -0.20
CA GLU A 144 -17.94 16.82 -0.01
C GLU A 144 -17.76 15.34 0.34
N THR A 145 -16.56 14.85 0.31
CA THR A 145 -16.23 13.46 0.70
C THR A 145 -15.40 13.45 1.97
N GLU A 146 -15.87 12.72 2.97
CA GLU A 146 -15.02 12.25 4.05
C GLU A 146 -14.34 10.97 3.62
N PHE A 147 -13.02 11.01 3.51
CA PHE A 147 -12.18 9.90 3.11
C PHE A 147 -11.42 9.37 4.31
N THR A 148 -11.66 8.13 4.70
CA THR A 148 -10.99 7.48 5.82
C THR A 148 -10.16 6.28 5.35
N TYR A 149 -8.88 6.28 5.67
CA TYR A 149 -7.98 5.17 5.52
C TYR A 149 -7.81 4.44 6.84
N THR A 150 -7.95 3.13 6.83
CA THR A 150 -7.62 2.22 7.91
C THR A 150 -6.92 0.99 7.38
N GLY A 151 -6.19 0.28 8.23
CA GLY A 151 -5.58 -0.97 7.84
C GLY A 151 -4.85 -1.66 8.98
N GLU A 152 -4.18 -2.73 8.61
CA GLU A 152 -3.33 -3.51 9.50
C GLU A 152 -2.12 -4.07 8.75
N LEU A 153 -1.01 -4.17 9.47
CA LEU A 153 0.26 -4.72 8.99
C LEU A 153 0.71 -5.82 9.95
N GLY A 154 1.00 -7.00 9.41
CA GLY A 154 1.53 -8.13 10.16
C GLY A 154 2.99 -8.40 9.86
N ALA A 155 3.76 -8.69 10.89
CA ALA A 155 5.14 -9.13 10.76
C ALA A 155 5.40 -10.33 11.67
N ASP A 156 6.09 -11.35 11.14
CA ASP A 156 6.37 -12.60 11.82
C ASP A 156 7.61 -12.53 12.70
N LEU A 157 7.88 -13.59 13.47
CA LEU A 157 9.04 -13.75 14.34
C LEU A 157 9.00 -12.95 15.66
N TRP A 158 7.85 -12.96 16.34
CA TRP A 158 7.65 -12.42 17.70
C TRP A 158 8.25 -11.02 17.89
N ALA A 159 9.23 -10.87 18.78
CA ALA A 159 9.84 -9.58 19.11
C ALA A 159 10.56 -8.94 17.91
N LEU A 160 11.19 -9.73 17.04
CA LEU A 160 11.86 -9.23 15.83
C LEU A 160 10.83 -8.66 14.85
N GLY A 161 9.75 -9.39 14.60
CA GLY A 161 8.65 -8.92 13.74
C GLY A 161 7.98 -7.68 14.29
N ARG A 162 7.74 -7.63 15.61
CA ARG A 162 7.17 -6.45 16.27
C ARG A 162 8.03 -5.21 16.10
N ILE A 163 9.36 -5.34 16.25
CA ILE A 163 10.28 -4.21 16.06
C ILE A 163 10.32 -3.82 14.57
N TYR A 164 10.49 -4.79 13.68
CA TYR A 164 10.58 -4.57 12.25
C TYR A 164 9.27 -3.96 11.69
N GLY A 165 8.14 -4.63 11.92
CA GLY A 165 6.83 -4.16 11.46
C GLY A 165 6.44 -2.82 12.06
N GLY A 166 6.53 -2.69 13.39
CA GLY A 166 6.04 -1.51 14.10
C GLY A 166 6.94 -0.28 14.00
N ARG A 167 8.28 -0.45 14.04
CA ARG A 167 9.21 0.69 14.09
C ARG A 167 9.87 1.02 12.76
N ILE A 168 9.93 0.09 11.83
CA ILE A 168 10.59 0.28 10.54
C ILE A 168 9.57 0.38 9.42
N VAL A 169 8.73 -0.65 9.24
CA VAL A 169 7.83 -0.72 8.08
C VAL A 169 6.64 0.22 8.24
N LYS A 170 5.94 0.17 9.37
CA LYS A 170 4.72 0.97 9.61
C LYS A 170 4.92 2.48 9.35
N PRO A 171 5.95 3.17 9.90
CA PRO A 171 6.12 4.60 9.67
C PRO A 171 6.36 4.95 8.19
N VAL A 172 7.11 4.10 7.48
CA VAL A 172 7.36 4.27 6.04
C VAL A 172 6.07 4.05 5.26
N TRP A 173 5.32 3.00 5.58
CA TRP A 173 4.04 2.67 4.96
C TRP A 173 3.04 3.82 5.11
N GLU A 174 2.79 4.26 6.34
CA GLU A 174 1.86 5.36 6.61
C GLU A 174 2.29 6.68 5.95
N LYS A 175 3.59 6.93 5.81
CA LYS A 175 4.08 8.10 5.07
C LYS A 175 3.68 8.01 3.59
N VAL A 176 3.92 6.86 2.95
CA VAL A 176 3.56 6.63 1.55
C VAL A 176 2.06 6.78 1.34
N VAL A 177 1.25 6.25 2.25
CA VAL A 177 -0.20 6.40 2.20
C VAL A 177 -0.61 7.86 2.33
N ARG A 178 -0.07 8.63 3.29
CA ARG A 178 -0.37 10.06 3.42
C ARG A 178 -0.03 10.85 2.16
N ASP A 179 1.13 10.58 1.58
CA ASP A 179 1.56 11.25 0.34
C ASP A 179 0.61 10.89 -0.84
N SER A 180 0.16 9.65 -0.93
CA SER A 180 -0.81 9.19 -1.93
C SER A 180 -2.19 9.84 -1.73
N LEU A 181 -2.68 9.88 -0.50
CA LEU A 181 -3.97 10.52 -0.16
C LEU A 181 -3.95 12.02 -0.46
N ALA A 182 -2.84 12.70 -0.21
CA ALA A 182 -2.70 14.12 -0.57
C ALA A 182 -2.80 14.34 -2.09
N GLN A 183 -2.23 13.43 -2.89
CA GLN A 183 -2.34 13.48 -4.35
C GLN A 183 -3.78 13.20 -4.82
N VAL A 184 -4.46 12.21 -4.24
CA VAL A 184 -5.88 11.93 -4.52
C VAL A 184 -6.74 13.15 -4.22
N LYS A 185 -6.56 13.77 -3.04
CA LYS A 185 -7.27 14.99 -2.66
C LYS A 185 -7.07 16.10 -3.68
N ALA A 186 -5.84 16.42 -4.00
CA ALA A 186 -5.52 17.48 -4.97
C ALA A 186 -6.14 17.21 -6.33
N ALA A 187 -6.03 16.00 -6.85
CA ALA A 187 -6.59 15.62 -8.15
C ALA A 187 -8.13 15.64 -8.17
N ALA A 188 -8.77 15.23 -7.09
CA ALA A 188 -10.24 15.24 -7.00
C ALA A 188 -10.78 16.68 -6.91
N GLU A 189 -10.19 17.52 -6.08
CA GLU A 189 -10.60 18.92 -5.93
C GLU A 189 -10.36 19.71 -7.23
N GLU A 190 -9.26 19.47 -7.94
CA GLU A 190 -9.00 20.10 -9.24
C GLU A 190 -10.06 19.69 -10.29
N ARG A 191 -10.41 18.41 -10.36
CA ARG A 191 -11.44 17.91 -11.28
C ARG A 191 -12.83 18.44 -10.93
N ALA A 192 -13.17 18.56 -9.65
CA ALA A 192 -14.42 19.14 -9.20
C ALA A 192 -14.53 20.63 -9.60
N ALA A 193 -13.49 21.41 -9.37
CA ALA A 193 -13.43 22.81 -9.78
C ALA A 193 -13.51 22.99 -11.31
N ALA A 194 -12.88 22.11 -12.08
CA ALA A 194 -12.96 22.14 -13.54
C ALA A 194 -14.38 21.84 -14.05
N ARG A 195 -15.10 20.89 -13.41
CA ARG A 195 -16.51 20.61 -13.74
C ARG A 195 -17.43 21.79 -13.44
N GLY A 196 -17.26 22.45 -12.29
CA GLY A 196 -18.03 23.66 -11.90
C GLY A 196 -17.90 24.75 -12.95
N ARG A 197 -16.67 25.12 -13.33
CA ARG A 197 -16.43 26.16 -14.36
C ARG A 197 -17.00 25.82 -15.73
N ARG A 198 -17.12 24.53 -16.07
CA ARG A 198 -17.71 24.11 -17.33
C ARG A 198 -19.23 24.25 -17.34
N VAL A 199 -19.89 23.97 -16.23
CA VAL A 199 -21.34 24.13 -16.07
C VAL A 199 -21.71 25.62 -16.14
N GLU A 200 -20.98 26.47 -15.43
CA GLU A 200 -21.20 27.95 -15.45
C GLU A 200 -21.11 28.51 -16.87
N ARG A 201 -20.10 28.13 -17.66
CA ARG A 201 -19.98 28.59 -19.06
C ARG A 201 -21.13 28.11 -19.94
N SER A 202 -21.60 26.87 -19.77
CA SER A 202 -22.70 26.34 -20.56
C SER A 202 -24.00 27.06 -20.27
N THR A 203 -24.26 27.44 -19.02
CA THR A 203 -25.45 28.21 -18.64
C THR A 203 -25.39 29.67 -19.12
N GLU A 204 -24.20 30.27 -19.18
CA GLU A 204 -24.01 31.62 -19.73
C GLU A 204 -24.25 31.67 -21.25
N ASP A 205 -23.84 30.62 -22.00
CA ASP A 205 -24.05 30.53 -23.44
C ASP A 205 -25.51 30.28 -23.81
N GLU A 206 -26.22 29.43 -23.03
CA GLU A 206 -27.66 29.21 -23.22
C GLU A 206 -28.50 30.44 -22.89
N GLY A 207 -28.10 31.27 -21.94
CA GLY A 207 -28.79 32.50 -21.57
C GLY A 207 -28.59 33.66 -22.57
N ARG A 208 -27.65 33.52 -23.54
CA ARG A 208 -27.34 34.51 -24.58
C ARG A 208 -28.01 34.25 -25.94
N SER A 209 -28.61 33.06 -26.11
CA SER A 209 -29.36 32.68 -27.35
C SER A 209 -30.83 33.00 -27.22
#